data_99941fcf908ae7c6fbb5f9e98ab056f5
#
_entry.id   99941fcf908ae7c6fbb5f9e98ab056f5
#
_cell.length_a   1.000
_cell.length_b   1.000
_cell.length_c   1.000
_cell.angle_alpha   90.00
_cell.angle_beta   90.00
_cell.angle_gamma   90.00
#
_symmetry.space_group_name_H-M   'P 1'
#
loop_
_entity.id
_entity.type
_entity.pdbx_description
1 polymer ?
#
loop_
_entity_poly.entity_id
_entity_poly.type
_entity_poly.pdbx_seq_one_letter_code
_entity_poly.pdbx_strand_id
1 'polypeptide(L)'
;GMKFEERQESRVFDEYMLMLAYQEEALKKIDDEIYTLAYGEEYRERVERLTMLRGVKETTAMGLITEIVDFKRFSRPREMMAYLGLIPGERSSGEEQKFTGITKAGNPRVRRLMVEAAWHYRHKPVIKKRSGSDLDESWKIAQKAQSRLHDKYWRLIQKGKCKTKAVT
;
A
#
# COMPACT_ATOMS: atom_id res chain seq x y z
N GLY A 1 -18.33 30.43 -2.19
CA GLY A 1 -17.48 30.63 -1.04
C GLY A 1 -18.30 30.63 0.24
N MET A 2 -17.77 30.10 1.32
CA MET A 2 -18.41 30.22 2.64
C MET A 2 -18.48 31.69 3.04
N LYS A 3 -19.64 32.10 3.57
CA LYS A 3 -19.81 33.43 4.16
C LYS A 3 -19.90 33.25 5.67
N PHE A 4 -19.08 33.96 6.41
CA PHE A 4 -19.09 33.99 7.85
C PHE A 4 -19.82 35.24 8.32
N GLU A 5 -20.65 35.10 9.35
CA GLU A 5 -21.42 36.21 9.91
C GLU A 5 -20.59 37.05 10.87
N GLU A 6 -19.59 36.42 11.52
CA GLU A 6 -18.70 37.11 12.44
C GLU A 6 -17.29 37.26 11.88
N ARG A 7 -16.69 38.47 12.07
CA ARG A 7 -15.33 38.78 11.65
C ARG A 7 -14.27 37.86 12.27
N GLN A 8 -14.53 37.36 13.46
CA GLN A 8 -13.63 36.46 14.18
C GLN A 8 -13.60 35.06 13.53
N GLU A 9 -14.75 34.55 13.09
CA GLU A 9 -14.85 33.25 12.39
C GLU A 9 -14.10 33.29 11.05
N SER A 10 -14.26 34.39 10.30
CA SER A 10 -13.51 34.57 9.05
C SER A 10 -11.99 34.56 9.28
N ARG A 11 -11.54 35.22 10.35
CA ARG A 11 -10.10 35.25 10.68
C ARG A 11 -9.55 33.89 11.05
N VAL A 12 -10.28 33.12 11.86
CA VAL A 12 -9.88 31.75 12.23
C VAL A 12 -9.85 30.84 10.98
N PHE A 13 -10.82 31.00 10.10
CA PHE A 13 -10.83 30.25 8.83
C PHE A 13 -9.62 30.58 7.96
N ASP A 14 -9.26 31.85 7.83
CA ASP A 14 -8.11 32.30 7.04
C ASP A 14 -6.80 31.73 7.61
N GLU A 15 -6.65 31.69 8.94
CA GLU A 15 -5.49 31.06 9.60
C GLU A 15 -5.40 29.55 9.29
N TYR A 16 -6.54 28.84 9.35
CA TYR A 16 -6.55 27.41 8.97
C TYR A 16 -6.21 27.21 7.50
N MET A 17 -6.68 28.05 6.61
CA MET A 17 -6.34 27.97 5.19
C MET A 17 -4.85 28.22 4.93
N LEU A 18 -4.23 29.16 5.63
CA LEU A 18 -2.79 29.39 5.57
C LEU A 18 -2.00 28.19 6.08
N MET A 19 -2.42 27.60 7.21
CA MET A 19 -1.79 26.37 7.73
C MET A 19 -1.92 25.22 6.74
N LEU A 20 -3.08 25.05 6.12
CA LEU A 20 -3.30 24.01 5.11
C LEU A 20 -2.37 24.19 3.92
N ALA A 21 -2.32 25.40 3.35
CA ALA A 21 -1.43 25.72 2.23
C ALA A 21 0.05 25.46 2.57
N TYR A 22 0.49 25.80 3.77
CA TYR A 22 1.84 25.51 4.23
C TYR A 22 2.11 23.99 4.31
N GLN A 23 1.16 23.22 4.84
CA GLN A 23 1.29 21.76 4.92
C GLN A 23 1.31 21.09 3.54
N GLU A 24 0.48 21.56 2.61
CA GLU A 24 0.47 21.07 1.23
C GLU A 24 1.80 21.34 0.52
N GLU A 25 2.39 22.54 0.70
CA GLU A 25 3.69 22.87 0.15
C GLU A 25 4.82 22.01 0.76
N ALA A 26 4.78 21.80 2.08
CA ALA A 26 5.74 20.95 2.78
C ALA A 26 5.66 19.49 2.31
N LEU A 27 4.44 18.95 2.15
CA LEU A 27 4.23 17.60 1.60
C LEU A 27 4.78 17.49 0.19
N LYS A 28 4.52 18.48 -0.67
CA LYS A 28 5.03 18.48 -2.04
C LYS A 28 6.56 18.43 -2.08
N LYS A 29 7.25 19.22 -1.24
CA LYS A 29 8.72 19.20 -1.16
C LYS A 29 9.24 17.81 -0.76
N ILE A 30 8.61 17.19 0.24
CA ILE A 30 8.98 15.82 0.68
C ILE A 30 8.74 14.81 -0.43
N ASP A 31 7.62 14.89 -1.15
CA ASP A 31 7.31 13.98 -2.26
C ASP A 31 8.33 14.14 -3.40
N ASP A 32 8.74 15.37 -3.73
CA ASP A 32 9.79 15.65 -4.73
C ASP A 32 11.15 15.08 -4.32
N GLU A 33 11.52 15.18 -3.04
CA GLU A 33 12.74 14.57 -2.49
C GLU A 33 12.68 13.04 -2.56
N ILE A 34 11.55 12.43 -2.16
CA ILE A 34 11.34 10.99 -2.25
C ILE A 34 11.45 10.53 -3.71
N TYR A 35 10.87 11.27 -4.66
CA TYR A 35 10.94 10.96 -6.07
C TYR A 35 12.40 11.00 -6.57
N THR A 36 13.16 12.01 -6.18
CA THR A 36 14.57 12.13 -6.53
C THR A 36 15.39 10.96 -6.01
N LEU A 37 15.19 10.57 -4.76
CA LEU A 37 15.84 9.41 -4.15
C LEU A 37 15.44 8.10 -4.82
N ALA A 38 14.15 7.94 -5.13
CA ALA A 38 13.59 6.73 -5.74
C ALA A 38 14.23 6.39 -7.10
N TYR A 39 14.59 7.40 -7.87
CA TYR A 39 15.25 7.26 -9.16
C TYR A 39 16.78 7.44 -9.11
N GLY A 40 17.36 7.62 -7.93
CA GLY A 40 18.80 7.53 -7.70
C GLY A 40 19.35 6.10 -7.95
N GLU A 41 20.65 5.97 -8.15
CA GLU A 41 21.30 4.69 -8.49
C GLU A 41 20.98 3.56 -7.49
N GLU A 42 20.90 3.90 -6.20
CA GLU A 42 20.71 2.93 -5.11
C GLU A 42 19.33 2.25 -5.12
N TYR A 43 18.25 3.01 -5.45
CA TYR A 43 16.87 2.54 -5.28
C TYR A 43 16.14 2.25 -6.58
N ARG A 44 16.60 2.80 -7.70
CA ARG A 44 15.92 2.77 -9.00
C ARG A 44 15.40 1.39 -9.38
N GLU A 45 16.25 0.38 -9.41
CA GLU A 45 15.87 -0.97 -9.85
C GLU A 45 14.77 -1.56 -8.96
N ARG A 46 14.91 -1.39 -7.64
CA ARG A 46 13.92 -1.90 -6.67
C ARG A 46 12.60 -1.16 -6.77
N VAL A 47 12.64 0.16 -6.94
CA VAL A 47 11.45 0.99 -7.11
C VAL A 47 10.73 0.65 -8.41
N GLU A 48 11.44 0.55 -9.53
CA GLU A 48 10.88 0.18 -10.82
C GLU A 48 10.17 -1.17 -10.78
N ARG A 49 10.76 -2.16 -10.10
CA ARG A 49 10.12 -3.48 -9.91
C ARG A 49 8.85 -3.42 -9.05
N LEU A 50 8.89 -2.68 -7.94
CA LEU A 50 7.73 -2.56 -7.05
C LEU A 50 6.59 -1.75 -7.68
N THR A 51 6.88 -0.69 -8.44
CA THR A 51 5.88 0.13 -9.11
C THR A 51 5.16 -0.56 -10.27
N MET A 52 5.64 -1.74 -10.69
CA MET A 52 4.88 -2.61 -11.59
C MET A 52 3.63 -3.20 -10.92
N LEU A 53 3.63 -3.31 -9.60
CA LEU A 53 2.49 -3.78 -8.84
C LEU A 53 1.42 -2.68 -8.78
N ARG A 54 0.19 -3.07 -9.01
CA ARG A 54 -0.92 -2.11 -8.94
C ARG A 54 -1.08 -1.54 -7.53
N GLY A 55 -1.27 -0.23 -7.46
CA GLY A 55 -1.44 0.48 -6.19
C GLY A 55 -0.13 0.83 -5.48
N VAL A 56 1.00 0.45 -6.05
CA VAL A 56 2.33 0.84 -5.56
C VAL A 56 2.87 1.94 -6.45
N LYS A 57 3.03 3.13 -5.89
CA LYS A 57 3.75 4.26 -6.47
C LYS A 57 5.09 4.44 -5.78
N GLU A 58 5.86 5.44 -6.20
CA GLU A 58 7.23 5.72 -5.74
C GLU A 58 7.29 5.85 -4.21
N THR A 59 6.43 6.66 -3.61
CA THR A 59 6.36 6.87 -2.16
C THR A 59 6.06 5.57 -1.41
N THR A 60 5.13 4.74 -1.95
CA THR A 60 4.82 3.43 -1.37
C THR A 60 5.99 2.47 -1.52
N ALA A 61 6.63 2.44 -2.70
CA ALA A 61 7.79 1.60 -2.96
C ALA A 61 8.96 1.93 -2.05
N MET A 62 9.27 3.21 -1.90
CA MET A 62 10.32 3.70 -0.98
C MET A 62 9.99 3.32 0.46
N GLY A 63 8.74 3.52 0.91
CA GLY A 63 8.32 3.11 2.24
C GLY A 63 8.46 1.61 2.49
N LEU A 64 8.18 0.76 1.50
CA LEU A 64 8.40 -0.67 1.58
C LEU A 64 9.89 -1.03 1.64
N ILE A 65 10.71 -0.40 0.80
CA ILE A 65 12.15 -0.66 0.71
C ILE A 65 12.86 -0.27 2.02
N THR A 66 12.57 0.91 2.54
CA THR A 66 13.22 1.43 3.74
C THR A 66 12.81 0.70 5.02
N GLU A 67 11.57 0.24 5.12
CA GLU A 67 11.08 -0.48 6.30
C GLU A 67 11.44 -1.98 6.30
N ILE A 68 11.49 -2.61 5.13
CA ILE A 68 11.80 -4.04 5.00
C ILE A 68 13.30 -4.27 4.87
N VAL A 69 14.02 -3.32 4.24
CA VAL A 69 15.46 -3.32 3.97
C VAL A 69 15.87 -4.44 3.02
N ASP A 70 15.72 -5.70 3.44
CA ASP A 70 16.04 -6.87 2.64
C ASP A 70 14.84 -7.83 2.52
N PHE A 71 14.31 -7.94 1.30
CA PHE A 71 13.22 -8.86 0.98
C PHE A 71 13.68 -10.32 0.91
N LYS A 72 14.97 -10.58 0.66
CA LYS A 72 15.53 -11.93 0.53
C LYS A 72 15.59 -12.67 1.86
N ARG A 73 15.48 -11.95 2.98
CA ARG A 73 15.40 -12.55 4.31
C ARG A 73 14.17 -13.44 4.51
N PHE A 74 13.16 -13.29 3.66
CA PHE A 74 11.97 -14.12 3.71
C PHE A 74 12.07 -15.24 2.68
N SER A 75 12.24 -16.46 3.12
CA SER A 75 12.31 -17.64 2.26
C SER A 75 10.95 -17.96 1.62
N ARG A 76 9.86 -17.60 2.31
CA ARG A 76 8.49 -17.87 1.88
C ARG A 76 7.58 -16.65 2.09
N PRO A 77 6.58 -16.44 1.23
CA PRO A 77 5.61 -15.34 1.38
C PRO A 77 4.93 -15.31 2.75
N ARG A 78 4.71 -16.46 3.37
CA ARG A 78 4.06 -16.57 4.68
C ARG A 78 4.91 -15.94 5.81
N GLU A 79 6.23 -15.99 5.70
CA GLU A 79 7.14 -15.37 6.66
C GLU A 79 7.02 -13.85 6.60
N MET A 80 6.95 -13.28 5.41
CA MET A 80 6.68 -11.87 5.23
C MET A 80 5.29 -11.49 5.77
N MET A 81 4.27 -12.29 5.51
CA MET A 81 2.93 -12.05 6.07
C MET A 81 2.94 -12.07 7.60
N ALA A 82 3.68 -12.99 8.22
CA ALA A 82 3.86 -13.07 9.68
C ALA A 82 4.58 -11.83 10.21
N TYR A 83 5.67 -11.43 9.57
CA TYR A 83 6.40 -10.21 9.90
C TYR A 83 5.54 -8.95 9.87
N LEU A 84 4.58 -8.90 8.95
CA LEU A 84 3.62 -7.79 8.83
C LEU A 84 2.40 -7.92 9.73
N GLY A 85 2.26 -9.04 10.45
CA GLY A 85 1.09 -9.33 11.26
C GLY A 85 -0.21 -9.50 10.46
N LEU A 86 -0.09 -9.97 9.21
CA LEU A 86 -1.21 -10.26 8.30
C LEU A 86 -1.68 -11.72 8.36
N ILE A 87 -1.08 -12.54 9.24
CA ILE A 87 -1.54 -13.89 9.48
C ILE A 87 -2.72 -13.90 10.45
N PRO A 88 -3.65 -14.85 10.32
CA PRO A 88 -4.73 -15.01 11.28
C PRO A 88 -4.19 -15.29 12.69
N GLY A 89 -4.76 -14.64 13.68
CA GLY A 89 -4.55 -15.05 15.07
C GLY A 89 -5.36 -16.32 15.35
N GLU A 90 -4.84 -17.15 16.25
CA GLU A 90 -5.49 -18.37 16.68
C GLU A 90 -5.81 -18.29 18.19
N ARG A 91 -7.01 -18.67 18.54
CA ARG A 91 -7.45 -18.94 19.91
C ARG A 91 -7.99 -20.36 19.91
N SER A 92 -7.12 -21.29 20.27
CA SER A 92 -7.49 -22.69 20.38
C SER A 92 -7.54 -23.08 21.85
N SER A 93 -8.61 -23.74 22.27
CA SER A 93 -8.73 -24.39 23.56
C SER A 93 -9.14 -25.85 23.34
N GLY A 94 -8.20 -26.76 23.53
CA GLY A 94 -8.47 -28.19 23.37
C GLY A 94 -8.85 -28.59 21.94
N GLU A 95 -10.07 -29.06 21.73
CA GLU A 95 -10.52 -29.62 20.43
C GLU A 95 -11.02 -28.57 19.43
N GLU A 96 -11.25 -27.32 19.84
CA GLU A 96 -11.79 -26.28 18.95
C GLU A 96 -10.69 -25.31 18.48
N GLN A 97 -10.42 -25.29 17.16
CA GLN A 97 -9.61 -24.25 16.52
C GLN A 97 -10.49 -23.05 16.13
N LYS A 98 -10.28 -21.90 16.80
CA LYS A 98 -10.93 -20.62 16.46
C LYS A 98 -9.91 -19.64 15.90
N PHE A 99 -10.04 -19.33 14.62
CA PHE A 99 -9.27 -18.25 14.01
C PHE A 99 -9.90 -16.89 14.32
N THR A 100 -9.06 -15.97 14.79
CA THR A 100 -9.43 -14.57 14.98
C THR A 100 -9.09 -13.75 13.72
N GLY A 101 -9.23 -12.43 13.79
CA GLY A 101 -8.70 -11.55 12.73
C GLY A 101 -7.17 -11.65 12.63
N ILE A 102 -6.56 -10.79 11.84
CA ILE A 102 -5.10 -10.73 11.72
C ILE A 102 -4.46 -10.38 13.06
N THR A 103 -3.27 -10.94 13.32
CA THR A 103 -2.55 -10.77 14.60
C THR A 103 -2.18 -9.31 14.89
N LYS A 104 -1.94 -8.52 13.84
CA LYS A 104 -1.41 -7.14 13.91
C LYS A 104 -0.06 -7.03 14.66
N ALA A 105 0.55 -8.15 15.03
CA ALA A 105 1.89 -8.20 15.58
C ALA A 105 2.89 -7.99 14.44
N GLY A 106 3.63 -6.90 14.46
CA GLY A 106 4.61 -6.58 13.41
C GLY A 106 4.51 -5.14 12.94
N ASN A 107 5.24 -4.80 11.86
CA ASN A 107 5.38 -3.43 11.40
C ASN A 107 4.02 -2.84 10.92
N PRO A 108 3.41 -1.91 11.66
CA PRO A 108 2.10 -1.36 11.31
C PRO A 108 2.14 -0.46 10.08
N ARG A 109 3.29 0.18 9.83
CA ARG A 109 3.46 1.10 8.71
C ARG A 109 3.46 0.34 7.38
N VAL A 110 4.27 -0.72 7.28
CA VAL A 110 4.30 -1.57 6.09
C VAL A 110 2.95 -2.27 5.88
N ARG A 111 2.33 -2.77 6.94
CA ARG A 111 0.99 -3.36 6.85
C ARG A 111 -0.03 -2.39 6.28
N ARG A 112 -0.02 -1.12 6.72
CA ARG A 112 -0.89 -0.08 6.18
C ARG A 112 -0.62 0.16 4.69
N LEU A 113 0.64 0.36 4.27
CA LEU A 113 1.01 0.54 2.87
C LEU A 113 0.53 -0.62 1.98
N MET A 114 0.72 -1.86 2.45
CA MET A 114 0.27 -3.05 1.72
C MET A 114 -1.25 -3.13 1.60
N VAL A 115 -1.98 -2.80 2.65
CA VAL A 115 -3.46 -2.80 2.62
C VAL A 115 -3.97 -1.68 1.71
N GLU A 116 -3.39 -0.48 1.76
CA GLU A 116 -3.74 0.62 0.86
C GLU A 116 -3.49 0.27 -0.60
N ALA A 117 -2.34 -0.33 -0.91
CA ALA A 117 -2.05 -0.83 -2.25
C ALA A 117 -3.05 -1.91 -2.69
N ALA A 118 -3.44 -2.81 -1.78
CA ALA A 118 -4.36 -3.90 -2.06
C ALA A 118 -5.77 -3.42 -2.44
N TRP A 119 -6.23 -2.26 -1.98
CA TRP A 119 -7.51 -1.68 -2.40
C TRP A 119 -7.64 -1.45 -3.90
N HIS A 120 -6.53 -1.27 -4.61
CA HIS A 120 -6.53 -1.07 -6.05
C HIS A 120 -6.88 -2.33 -6.85
N TYR A 121 -6.77 -3.52 -6.27
CA TYR A 121 -7.10 -4.79 -6.94
C TYR A 121 -8.62 -5.06 -7.08
N ARG A 122 -9.47 -4.23 -6.50
CA ARG A 122 -10.92 -4.21 -6.78
C ARG A 122 -11.25 -3.82 -8.23
N HIS A 123 -10.36 -3.07 -8.87
CA HIS A 123 -10.53 -2.61 -10.25
C HIS A 123 -9.97 -3.64 -11.24
N LYS A 124 -10.58 -3.71 -12.42
CA LYS A 124 -10.14 -4.62 -13.50
C LYS A 124 -8.64 -4.47 -13.79
N PRO A 125 -7.93 -5.56 -14.05
CA PRO A 125 -6.54 -5.52 -14.46
C PRO A 125 -6.33 -4.61 -15.67
N VAL A 126 -5.26 -3.85 -15.66
CA VAL A 126 -4.84 -3.01 -16.79
C VAL A 126 -3.56 -3.60 -17.34
N ILE A 127 -3.64 -4.22 -18.52
CA ILE A 127 -2.50 -4.79 -19.21
C ILE A 127 -1.84 -3.65 -20.01
N LYS A 128 -0.74 -3.12 -19.50
CA LYS A 128 0.10 -2.18 -20.25
C LYS A 128 1.25 -2.97 -20.87
N LYS A 129 1.42 -2.87 -22.20
CA LYS A 129 2.65 -3.37 -22.85
C LYS A 129 3.79 -2.42 -22.50
N ARG A 130 4.86 -2.95 -21.93
CA ARG A 130 6.11 -2.21 -21.71
C ARG A 130 7.20 -2.83 -22.58
N SER A 131 8.00 -2.00 -23.22
CA SER A 131 9.11 -2.42 -24.05
C SER A 131 10.40 -2.36 -23.22
N GLY A 132 11.15 -3.45 -23.17
CA GLY A 132 12.45 -3.56 -22.49
C GLY A 132 12.72 -4.98 -22.02
N SER A 133 13.90 -5.51 -22.27
CA SER A 133 14.23 -6.93 -22.09
C SER A 133 14.42 -7.35 -20.63
N ASP A 134 14.96 -6.49 -19.78
CA ASP A 134 15.36 -6.89 -18.42
C ASP A 134 14.23 -6.85 -17.36
N LEU A 135 13.12 -6.16 -17.69
CA LEU A 135 11.96 -6.05 -16.82
C LEU A 135 10.83 -7.02 -17.20
N ASP A 136 11.00 -7.83 -18.25
CA ASP A 136 9.90 -8.62 -18.82
C ASP A 136 9.39 -9.70 -17.85
N GLU A 137 10.27 -10.37 -17.11
CA GLU A 137 9.88 -11.39 -16.13
C GLU A 137 9.16 -10.79 -14.92
N SER A 138 9.71 -9.72 -14.36
CA SER A 138 9.09 -8.99 -13.25
C SER A 138 7.72 -8.43 -13.65
N TRP A 139 7.60 -7.96 -14.89
CA TRP A 139 6.35 -7.52 -15.47
C TRP A 139 5.32 -8.64 -15.60
N LYS A 140 5.72 -9.81 -16.11
CA LYS A 140 4.85 -10.99 -16.20
C LYS A 140 4.34 -11.42 -14.82
N ILE A 141 5.22 -11.42 -13.82
CA ILE A 141 4.85 -11.72 -12.43
C ILE A 141 3.82 -10.71 -11.90
N ALA A 142 4.06 -9.42 -12.13
CA ALA A 142 3.15 -8.36 -11.68
C ALA A 142 1.76 -8.47 -12.35
N GLN A 143 1.71 -8.74 -13.66
CA GLN A 143 0.45 -8.95 -14.39
C GLN A 143 -0.32 -10.19 -13.88
N LYS A 144 0.38 -11.29 -13.67
CA LYS A 144 -0.21 -12.51 -13.11
C LYS A 144 -0.74 -12.28 -11.69
N ALA A 145 0.03 -11.55 -10.87
CA ALA A 145 -0.40 -11.17 -9.52
C ALA A 145 -1.65 -10.29 -9.55
N GLN A 146 -1.69 -9.29 -10.45
CA GLN A 146 -2.82 -8.38 -10.60
C GLN A 146 -4.12 -9.12 -10.93
N SER A 147 -4.10 -10.01 -11.93
CA SER A 147 -5.27 -10.80 -12.31
C SER A 147 -5.71 -11.71 -11.17
N ARG A 148 -4.78 -12.46 -10.58
CA ARG A 148 -5.06 -13.39 -9.47
C ARG A 148 -5.66 -12.68 -8.25
N LEU A 149 -5.15 -11.49 -7.89
CA LEU A 149 -5.64 -10.74 -6.73
C LEU A 149 -7.00 -10.10 -7.00
N HIS A 150 -7.23 -9.60 -8.23
CA HIS A 150 -8.54 -9.12 -8.66
C HIS A 150 -9.61 -10.21 -8.54
N ASP A 151 -9.35 -11.38 -9.10
CA ASP A 151 -10.29 -12.50 -9.07
C ASP A 151 -10.53 -12.99 -7.64
N LYS A 152 -9.47 -13.01 -6.82
CA LYS A 152 -9.58 -13.35 -5.40
C LYS A 152 -10.47 -12.36 -4.65
N TYR A 153 -10.30 -11.06 -4.87
CA TYR A 153 -11.11 -10.03 -4.25
C TYR A 153 -12.59 -10.24 -4.56
N TRP A 154 -12.95 -10.33 -5.83
CA TRP A 154 -14.35 -10.49 -6.23
C TRP A 154 -14.96 -11.81 -5.78
N ARG A 155 -14.20 -12.90 -5.81
CA ARG A 155 -14.65 -14.18 -5.24
C ARG A 155 -14.97 -14.09 -3.74
N LEU A 156 -14.20 -13.32 -2.98
CA LEU A 156 -14.48 -13.10 -1.55
C LEU A 156 -15.73 -12.24 -1.35
N ILE A 157 -15.93 -11.20 -2.16
CA ILE A 157 -17.14 -10.38 -2.14
C ILE A 157 -18.39 -11.21 -2.47
N GLN A 158 -18.33 -12.03 -3.51
CA GLN A 158 -19.43 -12.94 -3.89
C GLN A 158 -19.76 -13.96 -2.78
N LYS A 159 -18.79 -14.34 -1.97
CA LYS A 159 -19.01 -15.18 -0.77
C LYS A 159 -19.51 -14.39 0.47
N GLY A 160 -19.96 -13.16 0.29
CA GLY A 160 -20.52 -12.34 1.36
C GLY A 160 -19.47 -11.70 2.30
N LYS A 161 -18.18 -11.72 1.96
CA LYS A 161 -17.17 -11.02 2.77
C LYS A 161 -17.28 -9.51 2.56
N CYS A 162 -17.22 -8.72 3.65
CA CYS A 162 -17.15 -7.28 3.52
C CYS A 162 -15.85 -6.83 2.85
N LYS A 163 -15.87 -5.66 2.20
CA LYS A 163 -14.75 -5.12 1.40
C LYS A 163 -13.43 -5.07 2.17
N THR A 164 -13.46 -4.64 3.42
CA THR A 164 -12.26 -4.56 4.27
C THR A 164 -11.64 -5.94 4.52
N LYS A 165 -12.46 -6.97 4.80
CA LYS A 165 -11.98 -8.35 4.97
C LYS A 165 -11.49 -8.97 3.66
N ALA A 166 -11.99 -8.52 2.51
CA ALA A 166 -11.55 -9.03 1.22
C ALA A 166 -10.20 -8.45 0.79
N VAL A 167 -9.84 -7.27 1.29
CA VAL A 167 -8.57 -6.58 1.00
C VAL A 167 -7.45 -7.03 1.96
N THR A 168 -7.76 -7.29 3.21
CA THR A 168 -6.82 -7.78 4.22
C THR A 168 -6.59 -9.28 4.09
#